data_29fc89c1a929130cd75677a529ef0519
#
_entry.id   29fc89c1a929130cd75677a529ef0519
#
_cell.length_a   1.000
_cell.length_b   1.000
_cell.length_c   1.000
_cell.angle_alpha   90.00
_cell.angle_beta   90.00
_cell.angle_gamma   90.00
#
_symmetry.space_group_name_H-M   'P 1'
#
loop_
_entity.id
_entity.type
_entity.pdbx_description
1 polymer ?
#
loop_
_entity_poly.entity_id
_entity_poly.type
_entity_poly.pdbx_seq_one_letter_code
_entity_poly.pdbx_strand_id
1 'polypeptide(L)'
;MGIDAPREGYPSESPLFMQTRTVTIYSGARIRVPEHIQRIDTHSTHGWQMRYGQPTLFFSDGQGAGNGPRPALKRAVEALRERIAELPAPTGLQRGLSPNKQNDLPVGISGPILRHRPGRSVPECHFSVNLPRFGAKPLRRSVYIANQNTYTPERYQAALDAAMAMRAEAEDHYQLAATTAKRQAAAKL
;
A
#
# COMPACT_ATOMS: atom_id res chain seq x y z
N MET A 1 28.28 -15.04 -22.88
CA MET A 1 26.82 -15.13 -23.14
C MET A 1 26.16 -15.57 -21.84
N GLY A 2 25.68 -14.62 -21.05
CA GLY A 2 24.94 -14.85 -19.81
C GLY A 2 23.50 -14.43 -20.04
N ILE A 3 22.60 -15.39 -20.08
CA ILE A 3 21.15 -15.17 -20.18
C ILE A 3 20.66 -14.77 -18.79
N ASP A 4 20.31 -13.48 -18.67
CA ASP A 4 19.68 -12.93 -17.48
C ASP A 4 18.26 -13.52 -17.37
N ALA A 5 18.04 -14.34 -16.34
CA ALA A 5 16.73 -14.92 -16.07
C ALA A 5 15.74 -13.82 -15.68
N PRO A 6 14.51 -13.80 -16.17
CA PRO A 6 13.52 -12.79 -15.79
C PRO A 6 13.16 -13.00 -14.32
N ARG A 7 13.37 -11.97 -13.50
CA ARG A 7 12.89 -11.90 -12.11
C ARG A 7 11.37 -12.03 -12.13
N GLU A 8 10.90 -13.08 -11.49
CA GLU A 8 9.48 -13.43 -11.38
C GLU A 8 8.64 -12.25 -10.86
N GLY A 9 7.48 -12.13 -11.49
CA GLY A 9 6.61 -11.00 -11.47
C GLY A 9 5.98 -10.68 -10.11
N TYR A 10 5.78 -9.40 -9.89
CA TYR A 10 4.74 -8.90 -9.01
C TYR A 10 3.38 -9.45 -9.47
N PRO A 11 2.54 -9.94 -8.57
CA PRO A 11 1.22 -10.40 -8.93
C PRO A 11 0.43 -9.25 -9.57
N SER A 12 0.06 -9.43 -10.84
CA SER A 12 -0.57 -8.40 -11.68
C SER A 12 -2.07 -8.28 -11.47
N GLU A 13 -2.64 -8.98 -10.49
CA GLU A 13 -4.07 -8.89 -10.17
C GLU A 13 -4.24 -8.74 -8.67
N SER A 14 -4.90 -7.64 -8.26
CA SER A 14 -5.41 -7.53 -6.90
C SER A 14 -6.37 -8.68 -6.65
N PRO A 15 -6.20 -9.46 -5.58
CA PRO A 15 -7.07 -10.60 -5.34
C PRO A 15 -8.51 -10.12 -5.23
N LEU A 16 -9.38 -10.61 -6.12
CA LEU A 16 -10.83 -10.38 -6.10
C LEU A 16 -11.49 -10.93 -4.82
N PHE A 17 -10.71 -11.54 -3.93
CA PHE A 17 -11.13 -12.15 -2.69
C PHE A 17 -10.18 -11.78 -1.56
N MET A 18 -10.73 -11.64 -0.36
CA MET A 18 -9.92 -11.52 0.86
C MET A 18 -9.04 -12.75 1.03
N GLN A 19 -7.76 -12.53 1.28
CA GLN A 19 -6.84 -13.63 1.60
C GLN A 19 -7.28 -14.29 2.90
N THR A 20 -7.22 -15.62 2.90
CA THR A 20 -7.55 -16.42 4.09
C THR A 20 -6.44 -17.38 4.41
N ARG A 21 -6.24 -17.65 5.68
CA ARG A 21 -5.30 -18.67 6.17
C ARG A 21 -5.99 -19.64 7.12
N THR A 22 -5.45 -20.85 7.23
CA THR A 22 -5.88 -21.81 8.24
C THR A 22 -5.09 -21.61 9.52
N VAL A 23 -5.79 -21.47 10.63
CA VAL A 23 -5.21 -21.31 11.98
C VAL A 23 -5.63 -22.51 12.83
N THR A 24 -4.68 -23.13 13.53
CA THR A 24 -4.95 -24.14 14.55
C THR A 24 -5.12 -23.42 15.89
N ILE A 25 -6.24 -23.67 16.57
CA ILE A 25 -6.55 -23.10 17.88
C ILE A 25 -6.13 -24.04 19.02
N TYR A 26 -6.16 -23.57 20.27
CA TYR A 26 -5.73 -24.33 21.46
C TYR A 26 -6.35 -25.73 21.59
N SER A 27 -7.56 -25.94 21.10
CA SER A 27 -8.24 -27.24 21.11
C SER A 27 -7.78 -28.20 19.99
N GLY A 28 -6.82 -27.81 19.16
CA GLY A 28 -6.37 -28.57 17.99
C GLY A 28 -7.26 -28.39 16.74
N ALA A 29 -8.40 -27.73 16.83
CA ALA A 29 -9.28 -27.50 15.71
C ALA A 29 -8.65 -26.51 14.70
N ARG A 30 -8.86 -26.78 13.40
CA ARG A 30 -8.39 -25.92 12.29
C ARG A 30 -9.54 -25.04 11.80
N ILE A 31 -9.32 -23.74 11.74
CA ILE A 31 -10.32 -22.74 11.35
C ILE A 31 -9.73 -21.86 10.23
N ARG A 32 -10.49 -21.62 9.17
CA ARG A 32 -10.15 -20.68 8.11
C ARG A 32 -10.46 -19.25 8.56
N VAL A 33 -9.49 -18.36 8.49
CA VAL A 33 -9.54 -17.01 9.04
C VAL A 33 -9.12 -16.01 7.96
N PRO A 34 -9.88 -14.93 7.73
CA PRO A 34 -9.48 -13.89 6.81
C PRO A 34 -8.29 -13.10 7.35
N GLU A 35 -7.58 -12.42 6.44
CA GLU A 35 -6.55 -11.46 6.80
C GLU A 35 -7.10 -10.39 7.75
N HIS A 36 -6.21 -9.71 8.49
CA HIS A 36 -6.53 -8.74 9.54
C HIS A 36 -7.20 -9.32 10.80
N ILE A 37 -7.47 -10.61 10.86
CA ILE A 37 -7.91 -11.29 12.09
C ILE A 37 -6.80 -12.26 12.52
N GLN A 38 -6.39 -12.17 13.77
CA GLN A 38 -5.35 -13.02 14.36
C GLN A 38 -5.90 -13.76 15.57
N ARG A 39 -5.52 -15.03 15.71
CA ARG A 39 -5.80 -15.81 16.90
C ARG A 39 -4.89 -15.40 18.03
N ILE A 40 -5.43 -15.25 19.22
CA ILE A 40 -4.74 -15.09 20.50
C ILE A 40 -5.10 -16.28 21.38
N ASP A 41 -4.12 -17.10 21.72
CA ASP A 41 -4.24 -18.20 22.65
C ASP A 41 -3.09 -18.10 23.65
N THR A 42 -3.38 -17.67 24.86
CA THR A 42 -2.47 -17.65 26.00
C THR A 42 -2.99 -18.57 27.10
N HIS A 43 -2.32 -18.66 28.23
CA HIS A 43 -2.76 -19.48 29.37
C HIS A 43 -4.20 -19.12 29.85
N SER A 44 -4.58 -17.84 29.78
CA SER A 44 -5.85 -17.33 30.33
C SER A 44 -6.75 -16.62 29.33
N THR A 45 -6.27 -16.36 28.12
CA THR A 45 -6.98 -15.55 27.14
C THR A 45 -7.08 -16.27 25.81
N HIS A 46 -8.31 -16.52 25.38
CA HIS A 46 -8.62 -17.14 24.09
C HIS A 46 -9.59 -16.27 23.31
N GLY A 47 -9.26 -15.96 22.06
CA GLY A 47 -10.11 -15.11 21.24
C GLY A 47 -9.46 -14.70 19.92
N TRP A 48 -10.11 -13.79 19.22
CA TRP A 48 -9.71 -13.25 17.94
C TRP A 48 -9.45 -11.76 18.05
N GLN A 49 -8.29 -11.33 17.55
CA GLN A 49 -7.91 -9.93 17.48
C GLN A 49 -8.07 -9.44 16.04
N MET A 50 -8.89 -8.41 15.84
CA MET A 50 -9.04 -7.74 14.56
C MET A 50 -8.14 -6.50 14.50
N ARG A 51 -7.29 -6.41 13.44
CA ARG A 51 -6.24 -5.41 13.25
C ARG A 51 -6.43 -4.63 11.94
N TYR A 52 -7.61 -4.11 11.69
CA TYR A 52 -7.89 -3.22 10.58
C TYR A 52 -8.26 -1.85 11.12
N GLY A 53 -7.37 -0.85 10.91
CA GLY A 53 -7.50 0.46 11.55
C GLY A 53 -7.27 0.43 13.07
N GLN A 54 -7.51 1.56 13.71
CA GLN A 54 -7.40 1.73 15.16
C GLN A 54 -8.76 2.10 15.77
N PRO A 55 -9.02 1.72 17.02
CA PRO A 55 -8.27 0.80 17.87
C PRO A 55 -8.39 -0.66 17.40
N THR A 56 -7.42 -1.49 17.77
CA THR A 56 -7.54 -2.96 17.61
C THR A 56 -8.68 -3.49 18.48
N LEU A 57 -9.50 -4.39 17.95
CA LEU A 57 -10.61 -5.01 18.69
C LEU A 57 -10.31 -6.46 19.03
N PHE A 58 -10.75 -6.89 20.22
CA PHE A 58 -10.61 -8.26 20.68
C PHE A 58 -11.97 -8.89 20.92
N PHE A 59 -12.17 -10.11 20.42
CA PHE A 59 -13.39 -10.91 20.53
C PHE A 59 -13.07 -12.19 21.28
N SER A 60 -13.38 -12.20 22.58
CA SER A 60 -13.17 -13.36 23.43
C SER A 60 -14.04 -14.54 23.00
N ASP A 61 -13.50 -15.74 23.14
CA ASP A 61 -14.27 -16.97 22.97
C ASP A 61 -15.39 -17.08 24.02
N GLY A 62 -15.22 -16.48 25.20
CA GLY A 62 -16.20 -16.55 26.30
C GLY A 62 -16.39 -17.96 26.85
N GLN A 63 -17.35 -18.08 27.79
CA GLN A 63 -17.75 -19.35 28.40
C GLN A 63 -19.28 -19.50 28.29
N GLY A 64 -19.76 -20.74 28.21
CA GLY A 64 -21.19 -21.05 28.18
C GLY A 64 -21.77 -21.28 26.78
N ALA A 65 -23.07 -21.55 26.72
CA ALA A 65 -23.79 -21.84 25.48
C ALA A 65 -23.76 -20.65 24.52
N GLY A 66 -23.53 -20.92 23.25
CA GLY A 66 -23.41 -19.88 22.20
C GLY A 66 -22.05 -19.17 22.14
N ASN A 67 -21.12 -19.49 23.03
CA ASN A 67 -19.75 -19.00 23.02
C ASN A 67 -18.78 -19.99 22.34
N GLY A 68 -17.51 -19.58 22.18
CA GLY A 68 -16.47 -20.40 21.59
C GLY A 68 -15.79 -19.72 20.42
N PRO A 69 -14.77 -20.37 19.87
CA PRO A 69 -13.90 -19.75 18.85
C PRO A 69 -14.62 -19.43 17.52
N ARG A 70 -15.62 -20.20 17.12
CA ARG A 70 -16.38 -19.94 15.87
C ARG A 70 -17.37 -18.77 16.00
N PRO A 71 -18.22 -18.66 17.04
CA PRO A 71 -19.03 -17.47 17.28
C PRO A 71 -18.22 -16.20 17.48
N ALA A 72 -17.10 -16.28 18.20
CA ALA A 72 -16.20 -15.14 18.38
C ALA A 72 -15.56 -14.69 17.04
N LEU A 73 -15.16 -15.65 16.19
CA LEU A 73 -14.66 -15.34 14.84
C LEU A 73 -15.75 -14.67 13.99
N LYS A 74 -16.98 -15.14 14.07
CA LYS A 74 -18.11 -14.54 13.33
C LYS A 74 -18.26 -13.06 13.69
N ARG A 75 -18.26 -12.72 14.99
CA ARG A 75 -18.31 -11.32 15.46
C ARG A 75 -17.10 -10.50 14.95
N ALA A 76 -15.90 -11.10 14.97
CA ALA A 76 -14.70 -10.44 14.46
C ALA A 76 -14.77 -10.17 12.96
N VAL A 77 -15.36 -11.07 12.17
CA VAL A 77 -15.55 -10.90 10.71
C VAL A 77 -16.60 -9.82 10.43
N GLU A 78 -17.70 -9.77 11.18
CA GLU A 78 -18.71 -8.71 11.06
C GLU A 78 -18.09 -7.33 11.32
N ALA A 79 -17.36 -7.17 12.42
CA ALA A 79 -16.66 -5.94 12.75
C ALA A 79 -15.57 -5.58 11.72
N LEU A 80 -14.91 -6.57 11.12
CA LEU A 80 -13.96 -6.34 10.03
C LEU A 80 -14.65 -5.79 8.78
N ARG A 81 -15.82 -6.32 8.41
CA ARG A 81 -16.61 -5.82 7.27
C ARG A 81 -17.03 -4.37 7.46
N GLU A 82 -17.54 -4.03 8.66
CA GLU A 82 -17.94 -2.67 9.01
C GLU A 82 -16.77 -1.72 8.88
N ARG A 83 -15.61 -2.07 9.44
CA ARG A 83 -14.41 -1.22 9.34
C ARG A 83 -13.87 -1.06 7.92
N ILE A 84 -13.94 -2.10 7.09
CA ILE A 84 -13.55 -2.00 5.68
C ILE A 84 -14.51 -1.08 4.91
N ALA A 85 -15.79 -1.07 5.27
CA ALA A 85 -16.76 -0.16 4.68
C ALA A 85 -16.47 1.31 5.03
N GLU A 86 -16.03 1.58 6.27
CA GLU A 86 -15.80 2.94 6.78
C GLU A 86 -14.41 3.48 6.46
N LEU A 87 -13.37 2.66 6.68
CA LEU A 87 -11.98 3.11 6.61
C LEU A 87 -11.35 2.88 5.23
N PRO A 88 -10.38 3.72 4.83
CA PRO A 88 -9.57 3.47 3.64
C PRO A 88 -8.71 2.22 3.83
N ALA A 89 -8.43 1.54 2.72
CA ALA A 89 -7.54 0.38 2.75
C ALA A 89 -6.12 0.77 3.19
N PRO A 90 -5.46 -0.02 4.04
CA PRO A 90 -4.06 0.17 4.32
C PRO A 90 -3.26 -0.04 3.03
N THR A 91 -2.37 0.89 2.72
CA THR A 91 -1.50 0.84 1.54
C THR A 91 -0.04 0.71 1.97
N GLY A 92 0.76 0.02 1.15
CA GLY A 92 2.21 -0.05 1.31
C GLY A 92 2.95 1.15 0.70
N LEU A 93 2.28 2.27 0.44
CA LEU A 93 2.92 3.45 -0.11
C LEU A 93 3.94 4.01 0.88
N GLN A 94 5.16 4.20 0.40
CA GLN A 94 6.22 4.82 1.18
C GLN A 94 5.86 6.29 1.46
N ARG A 95 5.70 6.63 2.74
CA ARG A 95 5.38 7.99 3.21
C ARG A 95 6.57 8.72 3.82
N GLY A 96 7.62 8.00 4.19
CA GLY A 96 8.85 8.56 4.76
C GLY A 96 10.01 8.48 3.78
N LEU A 97 10.99 9.38 3.94
CA LEU A 97 12.22 9.35 3.17
C LEU A 97 13.01 8.08 3.49
N SER A 98 13.63 7.49 2.45
CA SER A 98 14.56 6.38 2.67
C SER A 98 15.79 6.88 3.43
N PRO A 99 16.35 6.11 4.39
CA PRO A 99 17.59 6.48 5.09
C PRO A 99 18.77 6.72 4.14
N ASN A 100 18.75 6.09 2.96
CA ASN A 100 19.80 6.20 1.94
C ASN A 100 19.58 7.36 0.95
N LYS A 101 18.53 8.17 1.14
CA LYS A 101 18.27 9.30 0.25
C LYS A 101 19.21 10.46 0.60
N GLN A 102 20.02 10.89 -0.38
CA GLN A 102 21.05 11.90 -0.21
C GLN A 102 20.57 13.34 -0.46
N ASN A 103 19.28 13.53 -0.75
CA ASN A 103 18.71 14.86 -1.00
C ASN A 103 17.36 15.02 -0.28
N ASP A 104 16.95 16.26 -0.07
CA ASP A 104 15.72 16.62 0.66
C ASP A 104 14.45 16.61 -0.20
N LEU A 105 14.53 16.06 -1.43
CA LEU A 105 13.36 15.97 -2.30
C LEU A 105 12.29 15.05 -1.68
N PRO A 106 11.00 15.33 -1.89
CA PRO A 106 9.91 14.49 -1.41
C PRO A 106 9.98 13.04 -1.91
N VAL A 107 9.29 12.14 -1.21
CA VAL A 107 9.21 10.73 -1.59
C VAL A 107 8.72 10.57 -3.03
N GLY A 108 9.39 9.69 -3.78
CA GLY A 108 9.01 9.40 -5.17
C GLY A 108 9.49 10.43 -6.20
N ILE A 109 10.17 11.49 -5.77
CA ILE A 109 10.79 12.48 -6.66
C ILE A 109 12.30 12.35 -6.57
N SER A 110 12.98 12.35 -7.73
CA SER A 110 14.43 12.26 -7.86
C SER A 110 14.92 13.31 -8.85
N GLY A 111 16.12 13.79 -8.65
CA GLY A 111 16.73 14.81 -9.51
C GLY A 111 17.45 15.88 -8.70
N PRO A 112 17.84 16.99 -9.34
CA PRO A 112 17.76 17.27 -10.78
C PRO A 112 18.56 16.29 -11.64
N ILE A 113 18.02 15.87 -12.77
CA ILE A 113 18.67 14.94 -13.71
C ILE A 113 18.92 15.67 -15.02
N LEU A 114 20.19 15.74 -15.41
CA LEU A 114 20.58 16.30 -16.70
C LEU A 114 20.37 15.28 -17.81
N ARG A 115 19.75 15.72 -18.91
CA ARG A 115 19.53 14.92 -20.12
C ARG A 115 20.06 15.63 -21.35
N HIS A 116 20.90 14.93 -22.08
CA HIS A 116 21.33 15.35 -23.41
C HIS A 116 20.40 14.75 -24.46
N ARG A 117 19.74 15.59 -25.26
CA ARG A 117 18.93 15.14 -26.39
C ARG A 117 19.73 15.22 -27.68
N PRO A 118 19.68 14.19 -28.55
CA PRO A 118 20.28 14.25 -29.86
C PRO A 118 19.84 15.52 -30.61
N GLY A 119 20.77 16.22 -31.24
CA GLY A 119 20.49 17.46 -31.99
C GLY A 119 20.33 18.73 -31.15
N ARG A 120 20.46 18.66 -29.82
CA ARG A 120 20.49 19.84 -28.93
C ARG A 120 21.86 19.99 -28.27
N SER A 121 22.42 21.17 -28.35
CA SER A 121 23.71 21.49 -27.73
C SER A 121 23.66 21.73 -26.23
N VAL A 122 22.48 22.09 -25.72
CA VAL A 122 22.30 22.44 -24.30
C VAL A 122 21.53 21.33 -23.59
N PRO A 123 22.07 20.79 -22.47
CA PRO A 123 21.38 19.76 -21.69
C PRO A 123 20.14 20.33 -21.00
N GLU A 124 19.11 19.50 -20.90
CA GLU A 124 17.87 19.78 -20.21
C GLU A 124 17.89 19.16 -18.80
N CYS A 125 17.36 19.87 -17.82
CA CYS A 125 17.26 19.43 -16.44
C CYS A 125 15.81 19.05 -16.10
N HIS A 126 15.64 17.90 -15.43
CA HIS A 126 14.33 17.34 -15.13
C HIS A 126 14.27 16.75 -13.72
N PHE A 127 13.08 16.75 -13.12
CA PHE A 127 12.73 15.80 -12.07
C PHE A 127 12.21 14.49 -12.67
N SER A 128 12.53 13.38 -12.02
CA SER A 128 11.90 12.08 -12.28
C SER A 128 10.90 11.80 -11.17
N VAL A 129 9.64 11.58 -11.53
CA VAL A 129 8.55 11.30 -10.60
C VAL A 129 8.12 9.86 -10.76
N ASN A 130 8.12 9.12 -9.67
CA ASN A 130 7.66 7.74 -9.60
C ASN A 130 6.19 7.71 -9.14
N LEU A 131 5.26 7.43 -10.05
CA LEU A 131 3.83 7.43 -9.82
C LEU A 131 3.35 6.03 -9.45
N PRO A 132 2.81 5.81 -8.24
CA PRO A 132 2.26 4.52 -7.88
C PRO A 132 1.00 4.21 -8.70
N ARG A 133 0.79 2.92 -9.01
CA ARG A 133 -0.42 2.43 -9.66
C ARG A 133 -0.88 1.17 -8.95
N PHE A 134 -2.12 1.13 -8.54
CA PHE A 134 -2.71 -0.05 -7.91
C PHE A 134 -2.84 -1.19 -8.93
N GLY A 135 -2.40 -2.39 -8.56
CA GLY A 135 -2.43 -3.56 -9.44
C GLY A 135 -1.47 -3.53 -10.64
N ALA A 136 -0.58 -2.52 -10.73
CA ALA A 136 0.36 -2.39 -11.83
C ALA A 136 1.73 -1.85 -11.37
N LYS A 137 2.74 -2.01 -12.23
CA LYS A 137 4.06 -1.42 -11.96
C LYS A 137 3.96 0.11 -11.91
N PRO A 138 4.72 0.76 -11.01
CA PRO A 138 4.77 2.22 -10.94
C PRO A 138 5.20 2.81 -12.29
N LEU A 139 4.62 3.97 -12.62
CA LEU A 139 4.94 4.71 -13.84
C LEU A 139 5.94 5.81 -13.51
N ARG A 140 7.00 5.95 -14.31
CA ARG A 140 7.91 7.10 -14.22
C ARG A 140 7.51 8.19 -15.20
N ARG A 141 7.47 9.43 -14.70
CA ARG A 141 7.27 10.64 -15.49
C ARG A 141 8.41 11.62 -15.26
N SER A 142 8.66 12.48 -16.25
CA SER A 142 9.65 13.56 -16.16
C SER A 142 8.93 14.89 -16.10
N VAL A 143 9.34 15.75 -15.18
CA VAL A 143 8.94 17.15 -15.12
C VAL A 143 10.15 18.00 -15.50
N TYR A 144 10.01 18.79 -16.56
CA TYR A 144 11.07 19.68 -17.05
C TYR A 144 11.26 20.85 -16.07
N ILE A 145 12.50 21.17 -15.76
CA ILE A 145 12.87 22.28 -14.91
C ILE A 145 13.33 23.46 -15.79
N ALA A 146 14.44 23.26 -16.48
CA ALA A 146 15.10 24.27 -17.29
C ALA A 146 16.22 23.64 -18.13
N ASN A 147 16.86 24.45 -18.96
CA ASN A 147 18.18 24.17 -19.48
C ASN A 147 19.18 25.16 -18.88
N GLN A 148 20.45 25.03 -19.25
CA GLN A 148 21.53 25.89 -18.73
C GLN A 148 21.25 27.39 -18.92
N ASN A 149 20.57 27.78 -20.01
CA ASN A 149 20.32 29.19 -20.36
C ASN A 149 19.01 29.73 -19.73
N THR A 150 18.15 28.86 -19.22
CA THR A 150 16.80 29.25 -18.77
C THR A 150 16.55 28.91 -17.31
N TYR A 151 17.55 28.40 -16.59
CA TYR A 151 17.41 28.05 -15.18
C TYR A 151 17.21 29.30 -14.34
N THR A 152 16.17 29.25 -13.48
CA THR A 152 15.99 30.16 -12.35
C THR A 152 15.46 29.39 -11.14
N PRO A 153 15.66 29.88 -9.90
CA PRO A 153 15.11 29.24 -8.70
C PRO A 153 13.60 29.09 -8.75
N GLU A 154 12.89 30.08 -9.34
CA GLU A 154 11.43 30.05 -9.47
C GLU A 154 10.96 28.92 -10.40
N ARG A 155 11.68 28.69 -11.51
CA ARG A 155 11.40 27.56 -12.40
C ARG A 155 11.67 26.22 -11.74
N TYR A 156 12.72 26.13 -10.94
CA TYR A 156 13.01 24.95 -10.15
C TYR A 156 11.86 24.66 -9.18
N GLN A 157 11.43 25.69 -8.42
CA GLN A 157 10.33 25.53 -7.46
C GLN A 157 9.02 25.16 -8.14
N ALA A 158 8.65 25.86 -9.21
CA ALA A 158 7.45 25.56 -9.98
C ALA A 158 7.43 24.10 -10.52
N ALA A 159 8.58 23.63 -11.00
CA ALA A 159 8.71 22.24 -11.46
C ALA A 159 8.64 21.24 -10.30
N LEU A 160 9.17 21.59 -9.12
CA LEU A 160 9.05 20.75 -7.93
C LEU A 160 7.59 20.66 -7.46
N ASP A 161 6.89 21.79 -7.41
CA ASP A 161 5.47 21.84 -7.03
C ASP A 161 4.61 21.03 -8.00
N ALA A 162 4.87 21.11 -9.31
CA ALA A 162 4.21 20.30 -10.32
C ALA A 162 4.50 18.80 -10.14
N ALA A 163 5.74 18.44 -9.81
CA ALA A 163 6.13 17.06 -9.54
C ALA A 163 5.44 16.50 -8.29
N MET A 164 5.33 17.31 -7.24
CA MET A 164 4.63 16.97 -5.99
C MET A 164 3.13 16.79 -6.24
N ALA A 165 2.49 17.70 -6.95
CA ALA A 165 1.07 17.62 -7.30
C ALA A 165 0.76 16.36 -8.11
N MET A 166 1.57 16.07 -9.13
CA MET A 166 1.44 14.85 -9.96
C MET A 166 1.57 13.57 -9.12
N ARG A 167 2.48 13.58 -8.14
CA ARG A 167 2.67 12.44 -7.24
C ARG A 167 1.49 12.26 -6.29
N ALA A 168 1.00 13.33 -5.69
CA ALA A 168 -0.15 13.34 -4.78
C ALA A 168 -1.40 12.80 -5.49
N GLU A 169 -1.72 13.27 -6.69
CA GLU A 169 -2.83 12.77 -7.50
C GLU A 169 -2.73 11.26 -7.75
N ALA A 170 -1.54 10.77 -8.07
CA ALA A 170 -1.33 9.33 -8.29
C ALA A 170 -1.50 8.51 -7.01
N GLU A 171 -1.12 9.05 -5.83
CA GLU A 171 -1.33 8.41 -4.53
C GLU A 171 -2.81 8.38 -4.15
N ASP A 172 -3.56 9.43 -4.44
CA ASP A 172 -5.01 9.49 -4.20
C ASP A 172 -5.74 8.47 -5.08
N HIS A 173 -5.40 8.39 -6.36
CA HIS A 173 -5.94 7.37 -7.27
C HIS A 173 -5.60 5.95 -6.79
N TYR A 174 -4.36 5.72 -6.33
CA TYR A 174 -3.95 4.45 -5.77
C TYR A 174 -4.78 4.08 -4.53
N GLN A 175 -4.94 5.03 -3.59
CA GLN A 175 -5.70 4.84 -2.36
C GLN A 175 -7.16 4.51 -2.64
N LEU A 176 -7.79 5.22 -3.58
CA LEU A 176 -9.17 5.00 -3.99
C LEU A 176 -9.35 3.60 -4.58
N ALA A 177 -8.47 3.22 -5.52
CA ALA A 177 -8.52 1.91 -6.16
C ALA A 177 -8.29 0.76 -5.16
N ALA A 178 -7.31 0.90 -4.25
CA ALA A 178 -7.03 -0.07 -3.20
C ALA A 178 -8.23 -0.23 -2.25
N THR A 179 -8.87 0.87 -1.85
CA THR A 179 -10.03 0.87 -0.98
C THR A 179 -11.24 0.21 -1.65
N THR A 180 -11.48 0.53 -2.92
CA THR A 180 -12.57 -0.08 -3.71
C THR A 180 -12.38 -1.59 -3.85
N ALA A 181 -11.18 -2.03 -4.20
CA ALA A 181 -10.85 -3.45 -4.30
C ALA A 181 -11.01 -4.19 -2.96
N LYS A 182 -10.60 -3.56 -1.85
CA LYS A 182 -10.73 -4.13 -0.51
C LYS A 182 -12.20 -4.29 -0.10
N ARG A 183 -13.04 -3.29 -0.37
CA ARG A 183 -14.49 -3.34 -0.12
C ARG A 183 -15.18 -4.44 -0.94
N GLN A 184 -14.84 -4.55 -2.22
CA GLN A 184 -15.36 -5.62 -3.09
C GLN A 184 -14.94 -7.02 -2.60
N ALA A 185 -13.71 -7.19 -2.13
CA ALA A 185 -13.24 -8.43 -1.57
C ALA A 185 -13.95 -8.79 -0.25
N ALA A 186 -14.18 -7.80 0.63
CA ALA A 186 -14.87 -7.98 1.89
C ALA A 186 -16.36 -8.34 1.73
N ALA A 187 -17.02 -7.88 0.68
CA ALA A 187 -18.40 -8.22 0.37
C ALA A 187 -18.60 -9.73 0.09
N LYS A 188 -17.52 -10.46 -0.17
CA LYS A 188 -17.52 -11.90 -0.44
C LYS A 188 -17.11 -12.75 0.78
N LEU A 189 -16.85 -12.14 1.95
CA LEU A 189 -16.63 -12.82 3.22
C LEU A 189 -17.94 -13.34 3.79
#